data_be0156bac726129d8578ec5b3907b9fb
#
_entry.id   be0156bac726129d8578ec5b3907b9fb
#
_cell.length_a   1.000
_cell.length_b   1.000
_cell.length_c   1.000
_cell.angle_alpha   90.00
_cell.angle_beta   90.00
_cell.angle_gamma   90.00
#
_symmetry.space_group_name_H-M   'P 1'
#
loop_
_entity.id
_entity.type
_entity.pdbx_description
1 polymer ?
#
loop_
_entity_poly.entity_id
_entity_poly.type
_entity_poly.pdbx_seq_one_letter_code
_entity_poly.pdbx_strand_id
1 'polypeptide(L)'
;MKYTILFGTYEGASWLWKPNLDLWAKYFPSDHSPIISNSCVALPKCPNHETFHIKGKNDDSSFSTRLLRALRLVKTEYVLFTLDDYLLKGPVNLENLEKVEKMMESDPLLGYIDFELSFPYPLVKPFEPFPVFSYSPYPVTFQIGIWRTKFLKKVLRRGEDPWLAEEDGSFRALRYKEKCLVLGHLGFPIFDYDDGGVVDQGKLIDEKKLYFKQKEHIDLVPSSSTNKKKSRKHTRLRNALYWRYQTLYKKWSVYCRFPFIRF
;
A
#
# COMPACT_ATOMS: atom_id res chain seq x y z
N MET A 1 2.39 -4.56 19.08
CA MET A 1 2.75 -3.26 18.44
C MET A 1 1.52 -2.36 18.31
N LYS A 2 1.66 -1.03 18.37
CA LYS A 2 0.55 -0.10 18.06
C LYS A 2 0.81 0.57 16.73
N TYR A 3 -0.14 0.50 15.82
CA TYR A 3 -0.09 1.15 14.52
C TYR A 3 -1.37 1.95 14.25
N THR A 4 -1.30 2.80 13.26
CA THR A 4 -2.45 3.50 12.68
C THR A 4 -2.73 2.88 11.31
N ILE A 5 -3.98 2.61 11.00
CA ILE A 5 -4.39 2.22 9.65
C ILE A 5 -4.43 3.47 8.79
N LEU A 6 -3.59 3.54 7.77
CA LEU A 6 -3.56 4.63 6.80
C LEU A 6 -4.30 4.21 5.54
N PHE A 7 -5.49 4.78 5.37
CA PHE A 7 -6.40 4.44 4.30
C PHE A 7 -6.16 5.36 3.09
N GLY A 8 -5.45 4.82 2.09
CA GLY A 8 -5.15 5.51 0.84
C GLY A 8 -6.39 5.56 -0.05
N THR A 9 -6.90 6.75 -0.32
CA THR A 9 -8.15 6.95 -1.06
C THR A 9 -8.23 8.29 -1.77
N TYR A 10 -9.29 8.46 -2.56
CA TYR A 10 -9.69 9.73 -3.17
C TYR A 10 -11.22 9.78 -3.31
N GLU A 11 -11.78 10.97 -3.45
CA GLU A 11 -13.23 11.19 -3.42
C GLU A 11 -14.00 10.47 -4.53
N GLY A 12 -13.35 10.27 -5.70
CA GLY A 12 -13.94 9.49 -6.80
C GLY A 12 -14.17 8.01 -6.50
N ALA A 13 -13.48 7.48 -5.47
CA ALA A 13 -13.64 6.11 -4.98
C ALA A 13 -14.54 6.02 -3.73
N SER A 14 -15.23 7.10 -3.35
CA SER A 14 -16.05 7.17 -2.12
C SER A 14 -17.15 6.10 -2.04
N TRP A 15 -17.58 5.56 -3.16
CA TRP A 15 -18.53 4.46 -3.24
C TRP A 15 -17.98 3.13 -2.70
N LEU A 16 -16.64 2.99 -2.58
CA LEU A 16 -15.96 1.84 -1.97
C LEU A 16 -15.75 2.00 -0.45
N TRP A 17 -15.81 3.22 0.09
CA TRP A 17 -15.41 3.45 1.46
C TRP A 17 -16.27 2.71 2.48
N LYS A 18 -17.60 2.79 2.35
CA LYS A 18 -18.51 2.10 3.26
C LYS A 18 -18.37 0.58 3.16
N PRO A 19 -18.41 -0.03 1.95
CA PRO A 19 -18.14 -1.46 1.81
C PRO A 19 -16.81 -1.90 2.41
N ASN A 20 -15.74 -1.17 2.14
CA ASN A 20 -14.42 -1.51 2.66
C ASN A 20 -14.38 -1.46 4.19
N LEU A 21 -14.88 -0.39 4.80
CA LEU A 21 -14.89 -0.23 6.26
C LEU A 21 -15.80 -1.24 6.97
N ASP A 22 -16.92 -1.65 6.35
CA ASP A 22 -17.78 -2.70 6.89
C ASP A 22 -17.06 -4.06 6.90
N LEU A 23 -16.30 -4.36 5.85
CA LEU A 23 -15.50 -5.58 5.77
C LEU A 23 -14.33 -5.56 6.77
N TRP A 24 -13.69 -4.42 6.97
CA TRP A 24 -12.69 -4.25 8.03
C TRP A 24 -13.30 -4.50 9.41
N ALA A 25 -14.46 -3.92 9.71
CA ALA A 25 -15.16 -4.15 10.96
C ALA A 25 -15.58 -5.62 11.15
N LYS A 26 -15.94 -6.31 10.06
CA LYS A 26 -16.33 -7.73 10.07
C LYS A 26 -15.14 -8.66 10.26
N TYR A 27 -14.06 -8.44 9.52
CA TYR A 27 -12.94 -9.38 9.42
C TYR A 27 -11.73 -9.03 10.29
N PHE A 28 -11.73 -7.81 10.85
CA PHE A 28 -10.72 -7.33 11.80
C PHE A 28 -11.33 -6.70 13.06
N PRO A 29 -12.32 -7.37 13.70
CA PRO A 29 -13.14 -6.76 14.76
C PRO A 29 -12.38 -6.53 16.07
N SER A 30 -11.29 -7.22 16.30
CA SER A 30 -10.49 -7.13 17.53
C SER A 30 -9.46 -5.99 17.50
N ASP A 31 -9.22 -5.38 16.35
CA ASP A 31 -8.31 -4.25 16.23
C ASP A 31 -9.10 -2.93 16.40
N HIS A 32 -8.63 -2.11 17.31
CA HIS A 32 -9.17 -0.78 17.56
C HIS A 32 -8.21 0.32 17.10
N SER A 33 -7.28 0.00 16.21
CA SER A 33 -6.36 0.98 15.63
C SER A 33 -7.13 2.08 14.90
N PRO A 34 -6.76 3.36 15.08
CA PRO A 34 -7.44 4.44 14.36
C PRO A 34 -7.19 4.37 12.86
N ILE A 35 -8.23 4.66 12.08
CA ILE A 35 -8.15 4.76 10.61
C ILE A 35 -8.01 6.23 10.24
N ILE A 36 -6.94 6.58 9.54
CA ILE A 36 -6.70 7.92 9.01
C ILE A 36 -6.73 7.87 7.49
N SER A 37 -7.64 8.62 6.85
CA SER A 37 -7.66 8.75 5.39
C SER A 37 -6.85 9.95 4.91
N ASN A 38 -6.35 9.84 3.69
CA ASN A 38 -5.73 10.95 2.96
C ASN A 38 -6.74 11.78 2.15
N SER A 39 -8.04 11.59 2.38
CA SER A 39 -9.10 12.42 1.81
C SER A 39 -9.43 13.62 2.71
N CYS A 40 -9.92 14.71 2.12
CA CYS A 40 -10.50 15.86 2.84
C CYS A 40 -11.98 15.64 3.18
N VAL A 41 -12.61 14.61 2.66
CA VAL A 41 -13.98 14.21 2.98
C VAL A 41 -13.95 13.17 4.09
N ALA A 42 -14.87 13.31 5.04
CA ALA A 42 -14.99 12.36 6.13
C ALA A 42 -15.34 10.96 5.64
N LEU A 43 -14.66 9.96 6.19
CA LEU A 43 -15.03 8.57 5.99
C LEU A 43 -16.38 8.26 6.66
N PRO A 44 -17.12 7.27 6.14
CA PRO A 44 -18.22 6.67 6.89
C PRO A 44 -17.74 6.14 8.25
N LYS A 45 -18.65 6.03 9.21
CA LYS A 45 -18.34 5.41 10.50
C LYS A 45 -17.93 3.95 10.31
N CYS A 46 -16.86 3.54 10.98
CA CYS A 46 -16.45 2.15 11.11
C CYS A 46 -16.79 1.70 12.55
N PRO A 47 -17.53 0.59 12.76
CA PRO A 47 -18.02 0.23 14.10
C PRO A 47 -16.93 0.04 15.15
N ASN A 48 -15.76 -0.49 14.75
CA ASN A 48 -14.69 -0.88 15.67
C ASN A 48 -13.48 0.06 15.63
N HIS A 49 -13.52 1.10 14.80
CA HIS A 49 -12.38 1.99 14.58
C HIS A 49 -12.80 3.45 14.60
N GLU A 50 -12.04 4.28 15.29
CA GLU A 50 -12.17 5.72 15.12
C GLU A 50 -11.63 6.14 13.74
N THR A 51 -12.40 6.95 13.03
CA THR A 51 -12.03 7.41 11.69
C THR A 51 -11.67 8.89 11.69
N PHE A 52 -10.55 9.21 11.05
CA PHE A 52 -10.04 10.57 10.89
C PHE A 52 -9.78 10.86 9.42
N HIS A 53 -9.81 12.13 9.04
CA HIS A 53 -9.50 12.61 7.71
C HIS A 53 -8.66 13.90 7.77
N ILE A 54 -8.00 14.24 6.67
CA ILE A 54 -7.21 15.46 6.62
C ILE A 54 -8.11 16.70 6.54
N LYS A 55 -7.76 17.74 7.28
CA LYS A 55 -8.47 19.02 7.23
C LYS A 55 -8.07 19.81 5.99
N GLY A 56 -8.98 20.57 5.42
CA GLY A 56 -8.74 21.51 4.32
C GLY A 56 -9.81 21.41 3.24
N LYS A 57 -9.65 22.21 2.19
CA LYS A 57 -10.52 22.11 1.00
C LYS A 57 -10.10 20.88 0.18
N ASN A 58 -11.06 20.29 -0.55
CA ASN A 58 -10.75 19.41 -1.67
C ASN A 58 -9.89 20.21 -2.64
N ASP A 59 -8.60 20.05 -2.48
CA ASP A 59 -7.64 20.64 -3.38
C ASP A 59 -7.18 19.55 -4.34
N ASP A 60 -6.79 19.94 -5.53
CA ASP A 60 -6.16 19.06 -6.52
C ASP A 60 -4.78 18.58 -6.09
N SER A 61 -4.54 18.51 -4.75
CA SER A 61 -3.25 18.08 -4.24
C SER A 61 -2.98 16.63 -4.62
N SER A 62 -1.74 16.36 -4.97
CA SER A 62 -1.29 15.03 -5.37
C SER A 62 -1.48 14.00 -4.27
N PHE A 63 -1.48 12.72 -4.65
CA PHE A 63 -1.54 11.59 -3.74
C PHE A 63 -0.53 11.70 -2.59
N SER A 64 0.74 11.91 -2.91
CA SER A 64 1.81 12.00 -1.91
C SER A 64 1.66 13.21 -0.98
N THR A 65 1.18 14.34 -1.50
CA THR A 65 0.90 15.52 -0.66
C THR A 65 -0.19 15.24 0.35
N ARG A 66 -1.27 14.57 -0.06
CA ARG A 66 -2.36 14.17 0.84
C ARG A 66 -1.89 13.14 1.87
N LEU A 67 -1.09 12.14 1.46
CA LEU A 67 -0.50 11.18 2.41
C LEU A 67 0.39 11.87 3.44
N LEU A 68 1.25 12.81 3.03
CA LEU A 68 2.08 13.57 3.97
C LEU A 68 1.25 14.41 4.94
N ARG A 69 0.05 14.89 4.52
CA ARG A 69 -0.89 15.57 5.43
C ARG A 69 -1.52 14.59 6.41
N ALA A 70 -1.96 13.43 5.94
CA ALA A 70 -2.51 12.37 6.79
C ALA A 70 -1.49 11.87 7.83
N LEU A 71 -0.23 11.71 7.42
CA LEU A 71 0.87 11.30 8.30
C LEU A 71 1.16 12.31 9.43
N ARG A 72 0.69 13.57 9.37
CA ARG A 72 0.78 14.50 10.49
C ARG A 72 -0.18 14.16 11.62
N LEU A 73 -1.27 13.44 11.31
CA LEU A 73 -2.25 12.98 12.29
C LEU A 73 -1.81 11.66 12.96
N VAL A 74 -0.92 10.91 12.31
CA VAL A 74 -0.39 9.64 12.81
C VAL A 74 0.53 9.90 14.01
N LYS A 75 0.21 9.26 15.14
CA LYS A 75 0.98 9.34 16.39
C LYS A 75 1.70 8.04 16.74
N THR A 76 1.42 6.97 16.02
CA THR A 76 2.05 5.66 16.21
C THR A 76 3.38 5.56 15.47
N GLU A 77 4.26 4.69 15.95
CA GLU A 77 5.54 4.42 15.29
C GLU A 77 5.34 3.73 13.95
N TYR A 78 4.25 2.97 13.81
CA TYR A 78 3.97 2.16 12.63
C TYR A 78 2.65 2.57 11.98
N VAL A 79 2.58 2.32 10.68
CA VAL A 79 1.41 2.51 9.83
C VAL A 79 1.13 1.22 9.07
N LEU A 80 -0.08 0.70 9.21
CA LEU A 80 -0.62 -0.31 8.31
C LEU A 80 -1.30 0.43 7.15
N PHE A 81 -0.68 0.39 5.98
CA PHE A 81 -1.22 1.05 4.78
C PHE A 81 -2.15 0.11 4.02
N THR A 82 -3.27 0.62 3.55
CA THR A 82 -4.20 -0.08 2.65
C THR A 82 -4.86 0.91 1.70
N LEU A 83 -5.52 0.40 0.66
CA LEU A 83 -6.26 1.19 -0.33
C LEU A 83 -7.76 0.94 -0.23
N ASP A 84 -8.55 1.87 -0.77
CA ASP A 84 -10.01 1.79 -0.75
C ASP A 84 -10.59 0.67 -1.62
N ASP A 85 -9.86 0.18 -2.60
CA ASP A 85 -10.23 -0.92 -3.47
C ASP A 85 -9.70 -2.30 -3.03
N TYR A 86 -8.97 -2.38 -1.90
CA TYR A 86 -8.55 -3.63 -1.27
C TYR A 86 -9.61 -4.10 -0.27
N LEU A 87 -10.64 -4.77 -0.77
CA LEU A 87 -11.75 -5.28 0.03
C LEU A 87 -11.41 -6.65 0.62
N LEU A 88 -11.52 -6.79 1.94
CA LEU A 88 -11.27 -8.06 2.62
C LEU A 88 -12.34 -9.08 2.26
N LYS A 89 -11.93 -10.33 2.03
CA LYS A 89 -12.76 -11.49 1.67
C LYS A 89 -12.90 -12.50 2.81
N GLY A 90 -12.05 -12.37 3.83
CA GLY A 90 -11.99 -13.28 4.96
C GLY A 90 -11.32 -12.67 6.19
N PRO A 91 -11.33 -13.39 7.32
CA PRO A 91 -10.72 -12.94 8.56
C PRO A 91 -9.22 -12.68 8.42
N VAL A 92 -8.75 -11.59 9.05
CA VAL A 92 -7.32 -11.29 9.15
C VAL A 92 -6.63 -12.36 10.00
N ASN A 93 -5.51 -12.89 9.52
CA ASN A 93 -4.69 -13.81 10.28
C ASN A 93 -3.84 -13.05 11.30
N LEU A 94 -4.38 -12.93 12.52
CA LEU A 94 -3.76 -12.17 13.60
C LEU A 94 -2.43 -12.77 14.06
N GLU A 95 -2.28 -14.10 14.03
CA GLU A 95 -1.03 -14.77 14.39
C GLU A 95 0.11 -14.37 13.45
N ASN A 96 -0.17 -14.37 12.14
CA ASN A 96 0.80 -13.96 11.15
C ASN A 96 1.10 -12.46 11.22
N LEU A 97 0.09 -11.64 11.46
CA LEU A 97 0.28 -10.20 11.66
C LEU A 97 1.18 -9.94 12.88
N GLU A 98 0.96 -10.63 14.00
CA GLU A 98 1.80 -10.52 15.20
C GLU A 98 3.26 -10.91 14.94
N LYS A 99 3.51 -11.93 14.12
CA LYS A 99 4.88 -12.30 13.72
C LYS A 99 5.56 -11.17 12.95
N VAL A 100 4.85 -10.52 12.03
CA VAL A 100 5.36 -9.36 11.29
C VAL A 100 5.61 -8.18 12.23
N GLU A 101 4.72 -7.93 13.17
CA GLU A 101 4.90 -6.91 14.19
C GLU A 101 6.19 -7.13 15.00
N LYS A 102 6.44 -8.36 15.44
CA LYS A 102 7.68 -8.73 16.15
C LYS A 102 8.92 -8.52 15.28
N MET A 103 8.83 -8.79 13.97
CA MET A 103 9.94 -8.47 13.06
C MET A 103 10.22 -6.97 13.02
N MET A 104 9.19 -6.14 12.84
CA MET A 104 9.35 -4.69 12.79
C MET A 104 9.93 -4.13 14.10
N GLU A 105 9.57 -4.71 15.25
CA GLU A 105 10.08 -4.32 16.56
C GLU A 105 11.54 -4.77 16.78
N SER A 106 11.89 -5.98 16.32
CA SER A 106 13.22 -6.56 16.53
C SER A 106 14.31 -5.99 15.62
N ASP A 107 13.96 -5.46 14.44
CA ASP A 107 14.90 -4.83 13.51
C ASP A 107 14.59 -3.34 13.30
N PRO A 108 15.27 -2.42 14.01
CA PRO A 108 15.08 -0.98 13.84
C PRO A 108 15.38 -0.45 12.44
N LEU A 109 16.11 -1.22 11.63
CA LEU A 109 16.40 -0.90 10.23
C LEU A 109 15.32 -1.38 9.27
N LEU A 110 14.33 -2.14 9.75
CA LEU A 110 13.22 -2.56 8.91
C LEU A 110 12.23 -1.40 8.75
N GLY A 111 12.19 -0.83 7.56
CA GLY A 111 11.40 0.36 7.24
C GLY A 111 10.02 0.05 6.68
N TYR A 112 9.91 -1.05 5.91
CA TYR A 112 8.70 -1.44 5.21
C TYR A 112 8.65 -2.95 4.96
N ILE A 113 7.47 -3.53 5.15
CA ILE A 113 7.12 -4.88 4.72
C ILE A 113 5.87 -4.80 3.85
N ASP A 114 6.02 -5.20 2.59
CA ASP A 114 4.94 -5.36 1.63
C ASP A 114 4.26 -6.71 1.84
N PHE A 115 2.94 -6.74 1.88
CA PHE A 115 2.15 -7.98 2.04
C PHE A 115 1.65 -8.53 0.70
N GLU A 116 1.84 -7.79 -0.37
CA GLU A 116 1.46 -8.20 -1.72
C GLU A 116 2.68 -8.58 -2.56
N LEU A 117 2.56 -9.68 -3.26
CA LEU A 117 3.53 -10.09 -4.26
C LEU A 117 3.02 -9.73 -5.67
N SER A 118 3.11 -8.45 -6.02
CA SER A 118 2.61 -7.93 -7.30
C SER A 118 3.48 -8.32 -8.51
N PHE A 119 4.67 -8.90 -8.29
CA PHE A 119 5.60 -9.23 -9.39
C PHE A 119 6.30 -10.57 -9.16
N PRO A 120 6.59 -11.34 -10.23
CA PRO A 120 7.37 -12.56 -10.14
C PRO A 120 8.86 -12.21 -9.89
N TYR A 121 9.20 -11.98 -8.64
CA TYR A 121 10.60 -11.89 -8.25
C TYR A 121 11.19 -13.29 -8.05
N PRO A 122 12.46 -13.52 -8.41
CA PRO A 122 13.12 -14.76 -8.06
C PRO A 122 13.10 -14.88 -6.53
N LEU A 123 12.42 -15.91 -6.05
CA LEU A 123 12.30 -16.24 -4.65
C LEU A 123 13.69 -16.59 -4.12
N VAL A 124 14.27 -15.70 -3.32
CA VAL A 124 15.42 -16.07 -2.51
C VAL A 124 14.89 -16.90 -1.36
N LYS A 125 15.44 -18.11 -1.17
CA LYS A 125 15.03 -19.17 -0.23
C LYS A 125 14.12 -18.76 0.91
N PRO A 126 13.03 -19.53 1.18
CA PRO A 126 12.12 -19.22 2.28
C PRO A 126 12.91 -19.15 3.60
N PHE A 127 12.73 -18.09 4.34
CA PHE A 127 13.20 -17.96 5.71
C PHE A 127 12.11 -18.48 6.62
N GLU A 128 12.37 -19.53 7.39
CA GLU A 128 11.45 -19.91 8.45
C GLU A 128 11.54 -18.89 9.60
N PRO A 129 10.41 -18.43 10.12
CA PRO A 129 9.00 -18.69 9.77
C PRO A 129 8.43 -17.81 8.66
N PHE A 130 9.24 -17.02 7.95
CA PHE A 130 8.81 -16.03 6.96
C PHE A 130 9.24 -16.48 5.57
N PRO A 131 8.27 -16.79 4.69
CA PRO A 131 8.57 -17.56 3.50
C PRO A 131 9.31 -16.83 2.39
N VAL A 132 9.48 -15.51 2.40
CA VAL A 132 10.19 -14.88 1.26
C VAL A 132 10.80 -13.53 1.58
N PHE A 133 12.12 -13.42 1.38
CA PHE A 133 12.81 -12.14 1.22
C PHE A 133 13.18 -11.96 -0.24
N SER A 134 12.74 -10.87 -0.86
CA SER A 134 13.22 -10.48 -2.17
C SER A 134 13.81 -9.06 -2.06
N TYR A 135 15.03 -8.89 -2.56
CA TYR A 135 15.51 -7.56 -2.91
C TYR A 135 14.75 -7.12 -4.15
N SER A 136 13.59 -6.51 -3.91
CA SER A 136 12.81 -5.95 -4.99
C SER A 136 13.58 -4.83 -5.68
N PRO A 137 13.66 -4.80 -7.02
CA PRO A 137 14.09 -3.62 -7.74
C PRO A 137 13.11 -2.44 -7.56
N TYR A 138 11.95 -2.71 -6.96
CA TYR A 138 10.88 -1.78 -6.65
C TYR A 138 10.53 -1.91 -5.16
N PRO A 139 11.42 -1.46 -4.23
CA PRO A 139 11.27 -1.73 -2.80
C PRO A 139 10.15 -0.95 -2.14
N VAL A 140 9.55 0.01 -2.82
CA VAL A 140 8.42 0.80 -2.33
C VAL A 140 7.23 0.57 -3.25
N THR A 141 6.14 0.06 -2.67
CA THR A 141 4.81 0.02 -3.30
C THR A 141 3.81 0.68 -2.37
N PHE A 142 2.71 1.17 -2.91
CA PHE A 142 1.57 1.63 -2.12
C PHE A 142 0.45 0.59 -2.15
N GLN A 143 0.84 -0.66 -1.99
CA GLN A 143 -0.04 -1.79 -1.75
C GLN A 143 -0.27 -1.97 -0.25
N ILE A 144 -1.01 -3.03 0.14
CA ILE A 144 -1.20 -3.30 1.56
C ILE A 144 0.12 -3.72 2.20
N GLY A 145 0.48 -3.07 3.31
CA GLY A 145 1.76 -3.33 3.97
C GLY A 145 1.96 -2.51 5.24
N ILE A 146 2.98 -2.87 6.00
CA ILE A 146 3.32 -2.18 7.23
C ILE A 146 4.58 -1.33 7.08
N TRP A 147 4.52 -0.11 7.54
CA TRP A 147 5.56 0.89 7.44
C TRP A 147 6.01 1.39 8.80
N ARG A 148 7.30 1.61 8.95
CA ARG A 148 7.76 2.53 9.99
C ARG A 148 7.42 3.95 9.57
N THR A 149 6.61 4.65 10.36
CA THR A 149 6.07 5.99 10.03
C THR A 149 7.14 6.99 9.61
N LYS A 150 8.30 6.97 10.28
CA LYS A 150 9.43 7.85 9.92
C LYS A 150 10.01 7.51 8.54
N PHE A 151 10.07 6.24 8.19
CA PHE A 151 10.58 5.81 6.88
C PHE A 151 9.61 6.19 5.76
N LEU A 152 8.31 5.95 5.93
CA LEU A 152 7.29 6.39 4.97
C LEU A 152 7.38 7.91 4.70
N LYS A 153 7.57 8.72 5.75
CA LYS A 153 7.81 10.17 5.59
C LYS A 153 9.08 10.50 4.81
N LYS A 154 10.13 9.68 4.92
CA LYS A 154 11.39 9.90 4.17
C LYS A 154 11.24 9.61 2.68
N VAL A 155 10.47 8.59 2.30
CA VAL A 155 10.32 8.18 0.90
C VAL A 155 9.35 9.04 0.11
N LEU A 156 8.36 9.66 0.75
CA LEU A 156 7.39 10.53 0.10
C LEU A 156 7.94 11.93 -0.22
N ARG A 157 7.53 12.48 -1.35
CA ARG A 157 7.73 13.89 -1.74
C ARG A 157 6.41 14.49 -2.21
N ARG A 158 6.23 15.78 -1.97
CA ARG A 158 5.02 16.49 -2.44
C ARG A 158 4.96 16.52 -3.95
N GLY A 159 3.77 16.49 -4.50
CA GLY A 159 3.53 16.68 -5.93
C GLY A 159 3.49 15.38 -6.74
N GLU A 160 3.74 14.21 -6.12
CA GLU A 160 3.77 12.92 -6.79
C GLU A 160 2.37 12.28 -6.85
N ASP A 161 2.02 11.71 -7.99
CA ASP A 161 0.91 10.76 -8.11
C ASP A 161 1.31 9.39 -7.53
N PRO A 162 0.42 8.39 -7.41
CA PRO A 162 0.75 7.10 -6.80
C PRO A 162 1.94 6.42 -7.47
N TRP A 163 1.96 6.34 -8.80
CA TRP A 163 3.00 5.64 -9.56
C TRP A 163 4.36 6.33 -9.43
N LEU A 164 4.37 7.67 -9.52
CA LEU A 164 5.60 8.43 -9.34
C LEU A 164 6.13 8.32 -7.91
N ALA A 165 5.22 8.27 -6.92
CA ALA A 165 5.60 8.09 -5.52
C ALA A 165 6.22 6.71 -5.27
N GLU A 166 5.75 5.66 -5.94
CA GLU A 166 6.37 4.33 -5.91
C GLU A 166 7.74 4.33 -6.59
N GLU A 167 7.80 4.80 -7.84
CA GLU A 167 9.03 4.84 -8.62
C GLU A 167 10.11 5.66 -7.92
N ASP A 168 9.89 6.95 -7.72
CA ASP A 168 10.85 7.85 -7.10
C ASP A 168 11.07 7.53 -5.61
N GLY A 169 10.04 7.04 -4.92
CA GLY A 169 10.11 6.53 -3.55
C GLY A 169 11.06 5.35 -3.43
N SER A 170 11.00 4.42 -4.38
CA SER A 170 11.92 3.29 -4.47
C SER A 170 13.38 3.73 -4.60
N PHE A 171 13.66 4.75 -5.44
CA PHE A 171 15.02 5.31 -5.54
C PHE A 171 15.48 5.98 -4.27
N ARG A 172 14.57 6.71 -3.62
CA ARG A 172 14.88 7.33 -2.34
C ARG A 172 15.16 6.28 -1.27
N ALA A 173 14.34 5.22 -1.23
CA ALA A 173 14.52 4.11 -0.30
C ALA A 173 15.90 3.44 -0.42
N LEU A 174 16.40 3.24 -1.64
CA LEU A 174 17.73 2.65 -1.88
C LEU A 174 18.89 3.48 -1.30
N ARG A 175 18.68 4.76 -1.01
CA ARG A 175 19.69 5.65 -0.42
C ARG A 175 19.70 5.63 1.10
N TYR A 176 18.69 5.05 1.73
CA TYR A 176 18.56 4.97 3.16
C TYR A 176 19.11 3.65 3.71
N LYS A 177 19.35 3.60 5.01
CA LYS A 177 19.80 2.39 5.70
C LYS A 177 18.67 1.39 5.94
N GLU A 178 17.43 1.90 5.92
CA GLU A 178 16.24 1.10 6.16
C GLU A 178 16.04 0.07 5.05
N LYS A 179 15.59 -1.12 5.45
CA LYS A 179 15.32 -2.26 4.59
C LYS A 179 13.85 -2.30 4.21
N CYS A 180 13.56 -2.70 2.98
CA CYS A 180 12.22 -3.03 2.52
C CYS A 180 12.16 -4.53 2.26
N LEU A 181 11.12 -5.19 2.73
CA LEU A 181 10.87 -6.61 2.52
C LEU A 181 9.55 -6.81 1.81
N VAL A 182 9.44 -7.91 1.07
CA VAL A 182 8.18 -8.36 0.46
C VAL A 182 7.85 -9.72 1.06
N LEU A 183 6.66 -9.86 1.61
CA LEU A 183 6.10 -11.13 2.05
C LEU A 183 5.20 -11.66 0.95
N GLY A 184 5.58 -12.78 0.34
CA GLY A 184 4.68 -13.48 -0.55
C GLY A 184 3.46 -14.02 0.21
N HIS A 185 2.27 -13.50 -0.09
CA HIS A 185 1.06 -13.89 0.65
C HIS A 185 0.68 -15.37 0.49
N LEU A 186 1.11 -16.04 -0.58
CA LEU A 186 0.86 -17.45 -0.83
C LEU A 186 1.45 -18.38 0.23
N GLY A 187 2.56 -18.00 0.86
CA GLY A 187 3.18 -18.78 1.93
C GLY A 187 2.91 -18.25 3.33
N PHE A 188 2.41 -17.02 3.46
CA PHE A 188 2.20 -16.35 4.73
C PHE A 188 1.03 -15.35 4.67
N PRO A 189 -0.20 -15.83 4.44
CA PRO A 189 -1.35 -14.96 4.29
C PRO A 189 -1.64 -14.22 5.60
N ILE A 190 -1.77 -12.90 5.52
CA ILE A 190 -2.23 -12.06 6.63
C ILE A 190 -3.63 -11.56 6.34
N PHE A 191 -3.83 -11.00 5.15
CA PHE A 191 -5.10 -10.47 4.69
C PHE A 191 -5.58 -11.29 3.49
N ASP A 192 -6.85 -11.63 3.47
CA ASP A 192 -7.51 -12.25 2.32
C ASP A 192 -8.20 -11.16 1.49
N TYR A 193 -7.62 -10.81 0.34
CA TYR A 193 -8.12 -9.84 -0.62
C TYR A 193 -7.66 -10.22 -2.04
N ASP A 194 -8.24 -9.59 -3.05
CA ASP A 194 -7.80 -9.80 -4.44
C ASP A 194 -6.60 -8.94 -4.79
N ASP A 195 -5.55 -9.55 -5.34
CA ASP A 195 -4.40 -8.83 -5.86
C ASP A 195 -4.82 -7.76 -6.86
N GLY A 196 -4.25 -6.56 -6.72
CA GLY A 196 -4.60 -5.41 -7.54
C GLY A 196 -5.97 -4.79 -7.24
N GLY A 197 -6.63 -5.17 -6.12
CA GLY A 197 -7.90 -4.59 -5.69
C GLY A 197 -9.10 -4.98 -6.56
N VAL A 198 -10.25 -4.32 -6.35
CA VAL A 198 -11.51 -4.58 -7.09
C VAL A 198 -11.70 -3.67 -8.30
N VAL A 199 -10.81 -2.70 -8.50
CA VAL A 199 -10.86 -1.71 -9.58
C VAL A 199 -9.62 -1.78 -10.45
N ASP A 200 -9.78 -1.96 -11.76
CA ASP A 200 -8.69 -1.85 -12.73
C ASP A 200 -8.93 -0.65 -13.65
N GLN A 201 -7.94 0.23 -13.77
CA GLN A 201 -7.97 1.44 -14.61
C GLN A 201 -9.24 2.30 -14.41
N GLY A 202 -9.73 2.36 -13.16
CA GLY A 202 -10.92 3.12 -12.80
C GLY A 202 -12.25 2.41 -13.13
N LYS A 203 -12.22 1.12 -13.48
CA LYS A 203 -13.40 0.31 -13.76
C LYS A 203 -13.51 -0.80 -12.73
N LEU A 204 -14.71 -0.98 -12.19
CA LEU A 204 -15.02 -2.12 -11.34
C LEU A 204 -14.92 -3.40 -12.17
N ILE A 205 -14.23 -4.41 -11.61
CA ILE A 205 -14.05 -5.73 -12.22
C ILE A 205 -15.33 -6.54 -11.98
N ASP A 206 -16.03 -6.96 -13.05
CA ASP A 206 -17.33 -7.62 -12.97
C ASP A 206 -17.31 -8.92 -12.14
N GLU A 207 -16.28 -9.73 -12.28
CA GLU A 207 -16.11 -10.96 -11.51
C GLU A 207 -16.03 -10.67 -9.99
N LYS A 208 -15.25 -9.65 -9.61
CA LYS A 208 -15.10 -9.23 -8.21
C LYS A 208 -16.41 -8.62 -7.67
N LYS A 209 -17.10 -7.81 -8.48
CA LYS A 209 -18.45 -7.32 -8.15
C LYS A 209 -19.42 -8.47 -7.84
N LEU A 210 -19.42 -9.50 -8.69
CA LEU A 210 -20.28 -10.67 -8.51
C LEU A 210 -19.93 -11.43 -7.23
N TYR A 211 -18.64 -11.61 -6.94
CA TYR A 211 -18.18 -12.24 -5.72
C TYR A 211 -18.71 -11.52 -4.47
N PHE A 212 -18.52 -10.20 -4.35
CA PHE A 212 -18.96 -9.44 -3.18
C PHE A 212 -20.48 -9.43 -3.05
N LYS A 213 -21.22 -9.39 -4.16
CA LYS A 213 -22.68 -9.49 -4.16
C LYS A 213 -23.17 -10.84 -3.63
N GLN A 214 -22.54 -11.94 -4.06
CA GLN A 214 -22.95 -13.30 -3.70
C GLN A 214 -22.48 -13.74 -2.30
N LYS A 215 -21.25 -13.40 -1.95
CA LYS A 215 -20.62 -13.88 -0.70
C LYS A 215 -20.78 -12.91 0.47
N GLU A 216 -20.73 -11.62 0.20
CA GLU A 216 -20.76 -10.58 1.23
C GLU A 216 -22.10 -9.84 1.29
N HIS A 217 -23.00 -10.10 0.32
CA HIS A 217 -24.26 -9.35 0.13
C HIS A 217 -24.07 -7.85 -0.07
N ILE A 218 -22.90 -7.47 -0.64
CA ILE A 218 -22.52 -6.10 -0.93
C ILE A 218 -22.67 -5.86 -2.43
N ASP A 219 -23.53 -4.93 -2.81
CA ASP A 219 -23.65 -4.49 -4.21
C ASP A 219 -22.75 -3.27 -4.46
N LEU A 220 -21.63 -3.52 -5.11
CA LEU A 220 -20.66 -2.48 -5.46
C LEU A 220 -21.20 -1.68 -6.66
N VAL A 221 -21.61 -0.43 -6.40
CA VAL A 221 -22.17 0.47 -7.42
C VAL A 221 -21.26 1.68 -7.59
N PRO A 222 -20.50 1.76 -8.71
CA PRO A 222 -19.68 2.93 -9.00
C PRO A 222 -20.54 4.21 -9.08
N SER A 223 -20.05 5.30 -8.48
CA SER A 223 -20.69 6.60 -8.68
C SER A 223 -20.55 7.04 -10.15
N SER A 224 -21.61 7.59 -10.72
CA SER A 224 -21.63 8.06 -12.12
C SER A 224 -20.64 9.18 -12.45
N SER A 225 -19.90 9.66 -11.45
CA SER A 225 -18.97 10.79 -11.54
C SER A 225 -17.51 10.40 -11.80
N THR A 226 -17.22 9.21 -12.32
CA THR A 226 -15.85 8.91 -12.75
C THR A 226 -15.46 9.78 -13.94
N ASN A 227 -15.06 11.01 -13.65
CA ASN A 227 -14.43 11.89 -14.62
C ASN A 227 -13.22 11.18 -15.19
N LYS A 228 -13.29 10.80 -16.46
CA LYS A 228 -12.15 10.30 -17.24
C LYS A 228 -11.03 11.34 -17.17
N LYS A 229 -10.12 11.22 -16.21
CA LYS A 229 -8.87 11.98 -16.26
C LYS A 229 -8.19 11.59 -17.57
N LYS A 230 -8.04 12.56 -18.48
CA LYS A 230 -7.30 12.38 -19.72
C LYS A 230 -5.94 11.77 -19.41
N SER A 231 -5.68 10.56 -19.88
CA SER A 231 -4.39 9.91 -19.88
C SER A 231 -3.36 10.90 -20.45
N ARG A 232 -2.37 11.26 -19.66
CA ARG A 232 -1.28 12.12 -20.11
C ARG A 232 -0.42 11.38 -21.13
N LYS A 233 -0.59 11.71 -22.41
CA LYS A 233 0.18 11.16 -23.54
C LYS A 233 1.71 11.46 -23.52
N HIS A 234 2.20 12.17 -22.49
CA HIS A 234 3.61 12.59 -22.44
C HIS A 234 4.60 11.58 -21.84
N THR A 235 4.14 10.39 -21.49
CA THR A 235 4.88 9.45 -20.65
C THR A 235 5.79 8.48 -21.40
N ARG A 236 5.52 8.11 -22.65
CA ARG A 236 6.21 6.97 -23.28
C ARG A 236 7.72 7.16 -23.52
N LEU A 237 8.15 8.33 -23.99
CA LEU A 237 9.60 8.55 -24.26
C LEU A 237 10.38 8.81 -22.97
N ARG A 238 9.78 9.56 -22.04
CA ARG A 238 10.38 9.84 -20.74
C ARG A 238 10.52 8.56 -19.92
N ASN A 239 9.51 7.67 -19.96
CA ASN A 239 9.53 6.39 -19.29
C ASN A 239 10.58 5.44 -19.92
N ALA A 240 10.73 5.38 -21.23
CA ALA A 240 11.73 4.51 -21.87
C ALA A 240 13.18 4.92 -21.54
N LEU A 241 13.48 6.21 -21.51
CA LEU A 241 14.79 6.74 -21.10
C LEU A 241 14.99 6.57 -19.58
N TYR A 242 13.96 6.79 -18.80
CA TYR A 242 13.93 6.60 -17.36
C TYR A 242 14.17 5.13 -17.00
N TRP A 243 13.47 4.16 -17.62
CA TRP A 243 13.69 2.72 -17.42
C TRP A 243 15.10 2.25 -17.81
N ARG A 244 15.67 2.77 -18.90
CA ARG A 244 17.06 2.50 -19.27
C ARG A 244 18.07 3.04 -18.24
N TYR A 245 17.91 4.27 -17.82
CA TYR A 245 18.73 4.88 -16.78
C TYR A 245 18.59 4.11 -15.46
N GLN A 246 17.38 3.73 -15.10
CA GLN A 246 17.01 2.95 -13.94
C GLN A 246 17.68 1.59 -13.91
N THR A 247 17.61 0.84 -15.00
CA THR A 247 18.26 -0.48 -15.12
C THR A 247 19.77 -0.39 -14.95
N LEU A 248 20.39 0.64 -15.52
CA LEU A 248 21.82 0.88 -15.36
C LEU A 248 22.20 1.29 -13.93
N TYR A 249 21.44 2.20 -13.32
CA TYR A 249 21.69 2.64 -11.95
C TYR A 249 21.44 1.52 -10.93
N LYS A 250 20.41 0.70 -11.12
CA LYS A 250 20.13 -0.47 -10.27
C LYS A 250 21.23 -1.51 -10.35
N LYS A 251 21.68 -1.85 -11.57
CA LYS A 251 22.85 -2.73 -11.75
C LYS A 251 24.07 -2.16 -11.02
N TRP A 252 24.33 -0.88 -11.16
CA TRP A 252 25.47 -0.23 -10.53
C TRP A 252 25.35 -0.16 -9.01
N SER A 253 24.19 0.18 -8.45
CA SER A 253 23.97 0.26 -6.99
C SER A 253 24.03 -1.11 -6.31
N VAL A 254 23.52 -2.16 -6.97
CA VAL A 254 23.66 -3.54 -6.48
C VAL A 254 25.13 -3.98 -6.54
N TYR A 255 25.82 -3.68 -7.62
CA TYR A 255 27.25 -3.99 -7.76
C TYR A 255 28.12 -3.29 -6.70
N CYS A 256 27.83 -2.04 -6.37
CA CYS A 256 28.56 -1.30 -5.35
C CYS A 256 28.28 -1.77 -3.92
N ARG A 257 27.06 -2.32 -3.65
CA ARG A 257 26.70 -2.87 -2.33
C ARG A 257 27.09 -4.33 -2.13
N PHE A 258 27.19 -5.10 -3.23
CA PHE A 258 27.45 -6.53 -3.18
C PHE A 258 28.43 -6.92 -4.32
N PRO A 259 29.73 -6.58 -4.18
CA PRO A 259 30.72 -6.81 -5.27
C PRO A 259 30.94 -8.30 -5.60
N PHE A 260 30.36 -9.23 -4.81
CA PHE A 260 30.52 -10.67 -5.00
C PHE A 260 29.35 -11.36 -5.69
N ILE A 261 28.28 -10.66 -6.03
CA ILE A 261 27.15 -11.25 -6.79
C ILE A 261 27.43 -11.07 -8.28
N ARG A 262 27.94 -12.13 -8.93
CA ARG A 262 27.96 -12.25 -10.40
C ARG A 262 26.57 -12.75 -10.85
N PHE A 263 25.90 -11.99 -11.70
CA PHE A 263 24.67 -12.41 -12.36
C PHE A 263 25.00 -13.28 -13.59
#